data_4685b6b189dbcdc7aea75c4abdd24da6
#
_entry.id   4685b6b189dbcdc7aea75c4abdd24da6
#
_cell.length_a   1.000
_cell.length_b   1.000
_cell.length_c   1.000
_cell.angle_alpha   90.00
_cell.angle_beta   90.00
_cell.angle_gamma   90.00
#
_symmetry.space_group_name_H-M   'P 1'
#
loop_
_entity.id
_entity.type
_entity.pdbx_description
1 polymer ?
#
loop_
_entity_poly.entity_id
_entity_poly.type
_entity_poly.pdbx_seq_one_letter_code
_entity_poly.pdbx_strand_id
1 'polypeptide(L)'
;MNDSDKPESLDAIDLRLLSLLQADASRSNQALAQAAFVSPATALRRVRRLVETGVIERQVAIVSAQRVGGLSVIVEVTLDRQGAEHVAAFEARAVAEAAVQQCYRVSPGPDLVLVLWLPDMAAYHALVQRLFTQDANVRNVKSFFATHRAKFEPAVAWPGTVA
;
A
#
# COMPACT_ATOMS: atom_id res chain seq x y z
N MET A 1 7.01 20.66 4.73
CA MET A 1 6.52 20.21 3.43
C MET A 1 7.75 20.03 2.55
N ASN A 2 8.19 18.78 2.37
CA ASN A 2 9.36 18.49 1.56
C ASN A 2 9.00 18.67 0.07
N ASP A 3 9.92 19.18 -0.74
CA ASP A 3 9.75 19.36 -2.19
C ASP A 3 9.45 18.04 -2.95
N SER A 4 9.56 16.90 -2.27
CA SER A 4 9.25 15.54 -2.76
C SER A 4 7.74 15.22 -2.80
N ASP A 5 6.88 16.10 -2.28
CA ASP A 5 5.43 15.83 -2.11
C ASP A 5 4.57 16.51 -3.20
N LYS A 6 5.22 17.13 -4.19
CA LYS A 6 4.52 17.74 -5.31
C LYS A 6 4.18 16.67 -6.34
N PRO A 7 2.88 16.51 -6.71
CA PRO A 7 2.52 15.53 -7.72
C PRO A 7 3.26 15.82 -9.02
N GLU A 8 3.97 14.82 -9.54
CA GLU A 8 4.67 14.93 -10.80
C GLU A 8 3.68 15.15 -11.95
N SER A 9 4.00 16.05 -12.88
CA SER A 9 3.14 16.24 -14.05
C SER A 9 3.29 15.06 -15.00
N LEU A 10 2.27 14.19 -15.03
CA LEU A 10 2.19 13.04 -15.92
C LEU A 10 1.49 13.42 -17.21
N ASP A 11 2.11 13.12 -18.35
CA ASP A 11 1.46 13.30 -19.65
C ASP A 11 0.64 12.07 -20.06
N ALA A 12 -0.08 12.15 -21.18
CA ALA A 12 -0.94 11.08 -21.67
C ALA A 12 -0.18 9.76 -21.98
N ILE A 13 1.11 9.86 -22.33
CA ILE A 13 1.95 8.67 -22.59
C ILE A 13 2.32 8.02 -21.26
N ASP A 14 2.67 8.81 -20.25
CA ASP A 14 2.98 8.31 -18.91
C ASP A 14 1.77 7.58 -18.30
N LEU A 15 0.58 8.18 -18.37
CA LEU A 15 -0.65 7.56 -17.89
C LEU A 15 -0.97 6.26 -18.62
N ARG A 16 -0.72 6.19 -19.93
CA ARG A 16 -0.90 4.97 -20.72
C ARG A 16 0.09 3.88 -20.31
N LEU A 17 1.36 4.21 -20.12
CA LEU A 17 2.37 3.27 -19.64
C LEU A 17 2.04 2.76 -18.22
N LEU A 18 1.61 3.65 -17.33
CA LEU A 18 1.17 3.28 -15.98
C LEU A 18 -0.04 2.33 -16.02
N SER A 19 -1.04 2.62 -16.84
CA SER A 19 -2.21 1.73 -16.98
C SER A 19 -1.84 0.33 -17.49
N LEU A 20 -0.93 0.26 -18.48
CA LEU A 20 -0.43 -1.01 -19.00
C LEU A 20 0.35 -1.81 -17.95
N LEU A 21 1.20 -1.13 -17.16
CA LEU A 21 1.98 -1.74 -16.11
C LEU A 21 1.14 -2.16 -14.90
N GLN A 22 0.10 -1.41 -14.56
CA GLN A 22 -0.85 -1.80 -13.52
C GLN A 22 -1.65 -3.05 -13.91
N ALA A 23 -2.00 -3.19 -15.20
CA ALA A 23 -2.69 -4.37 -15.70
C ALA A 23 -1.77 -5.59 -15.76
N ASP A 24 -0.52 -5.41 -16.19
CA ASP A 24 0.45 -6.50 -16.31
C ASP A 24 1.89 -5.93 -16.27
N ALA A 25 2.52 -6.01 -15.10
CA ALA A 25 3.88 -5.55 -14.90
C ALA A 25 4.96 -6.47 -15.50
N SER A 26 4.59 -7.67 -16.01
CA SER A 26 5.51 -8.62 -16.62
C SER A 26 5.79 -8.32 -18.12
N ARG A 27 5.11 -7.36 -18.71
CA ARG A 27 5.26 -6.98 -20.12
C ARG A 27 6.70 -6.58 -20.45
N SER A 28 7.19 -7.07 -21.59
CA SER A 28 8.48 -6.62 -22.10
C SER A 28 8.43 -5.14 -22.50
N ASN A 29 9.59 -4.47 -22.49
CA ASN A 29 9.69 -3.07 -22.93
C ASN A 29 9.19 -2.89 -24.38
N GLN A 30 9.40 -3.88 -25.25
CA GLN A 30 8.91 -3.85 -26.62
C GLN A 30 7.38 -3.91 -26.70
N ALA A 31 6.75 -4.78 -25.88
CA ALA A 31 5.30 -4.87 -25.81
C ALA A 31 4.67 -3.60 -25.21
N LEU A 32 5.30 -3.01 -24.20
CA LEU A 32 4.87 -1.73 -23.64
C LEU A 32 4.95 -0.60 -24.66
N ALA A 33 6.07 -0.51 -25.40
CA ALA A 33 6.29 0.52 -26.40
C ALA A 33 5.23 0.42 -27.52
N GLN A 34 4.96 -0.77 -28.00
CA GLN A 34 3.95 -1.03 -29.03
C GLN A 34 2.54 -0.63 -28.53
N ALA A 35 2.16 -1.06 -27.32
CA ALA A 35 0.85 -0.76 -26.75
C ALA A 35 0.68 0.72 -26.38
N ALA A 36 1.77 1.42 -26.05
CA ALA A 36 1.76 2.85 -25.76
C ALA A 36 1.95 3.73 -27.02
N PHE A 37 2.17 3.14 -28.19
CA PHE A 37 2.44 3.82 -29.47
C PHE A 37 3.66 4.74 -29.43
N VAL A 38 4.75 4.24 -28.83
CA VAL A 38 6.04 4.96 -28.75
C VAL A 38 7.20 4.03 -29.15
N SER A 39 8.40 4.58 -29.32
CA SER A 39 9.59 3.76 -29.55
C SER A 39 10.01 3.00 -28.27
N PRO A 40 10.67 1.83 -28.38
CA PRO A 40 11.19 1.09 -27.21
C PRO A 40 12.13 1.95 -26.35
N ALA A 41 12.96 2.79 -26.95
CA ALA A 41 13.84 3.70 -26.23
C ALA A 41 13.04 4.74 -25.42
N THR A 42 11.95 5.27 -25.98
CA THR A 42 11.06 6.21 -25.29
C THR A 42 10.35 5.54 -24.13
N ALA A 43 9.78 4.33 -24.33
CA ALA A 43 9.11 3.59 -23.27
C ALA A 43 10.07 3.31 -22.10
N LEU A 44 11.28 2.79 -22.41
CA LEU A 44 12.28 2.47 -21.38
C LEU A 44 12.69 3.71 -20.57
N ARG A 45 12.99 4.83 -21.23
CA ARG A 45 13.37 6.07 -20.56
C ARG A 45 12.26 6.59 -19.65
N ARG A 46 10.98 6.53 -20.11
CA ARG A 46 9.84 7.01 -19.32
C ARG A 46 9.56 6.11 -18.13
N VAL A 47 9.56 4.81 -18.29
CA VAL A 47 9.37 3.87 -17.19
C VAL A 47 10.46 4.04 -16.13
N ARG A 48 11.72 4.19 -16.53
CA ARG A 48 12.82 4.49 -15.60
C ARG A 48 12.56 5.77 -14.81
N ARG A 49 12.19 6.86 -15.48
CA ARG A 49 11.84 8.11 -14.81
C ARG A 49 10.71 7.92 -13.79
N LEU A 50 9.63 7.20 -14.15
CA LEU A 50 8.51 6.95 -13.25
C LEU A 50 8.91 6.15 -12.00
N VAL A 51 9.89 5.26 -12.11
CA VAL A 51 10.48 4.55 -10.97
C VAL A 51 11.41 5.48 -10.16
N GLU A 52 12.31 6.23 -10.82
CA GLU A 52 13.26 7.13 -10.18
C GLU A 52 12.58 8.27 -9.42
N THR A 53 11.44 8.74 -9.92
CA THR A 53 10.64 9.79 -9.28
C THR A 53 9.64 9.24 -8.24
N GLY A 54 9.59 7.91 -8.05
CA GLY A 54 8.72 7.28 -7.07
C GLY A 54 7.23 7.21 -7.48
N VAL A 55 6.87 7.58 -8.71
CA VAL A 55 5.50 7.39 -9.24
C VAL A 55 5.17 5.89 -9.31
N ILE A 56 6.15 5.08 -9.68
CA ILE A 56 6.11 3.63 -9.51
C ILE A 56 6.95 3.30 -8.28
N GLU A 57 6.29 3.02 -7.15
CA GLU A 57 6.97 2.68 -5.90
C GLU A 57 7.71 1.34 -5.99
N ARG A 58 7.05 0.33 -6.58
CA ARG A 58 7.58 -1.03 -6.75
C ARG A 58 6.72 -1.85 -7.69
N GLN A 59 7.29 -2.95 -8.18
CA GLN A 59 6.57 -3.99 -8.92
C GLN A 59 6.52 -5.25 -8.07
N VAL A 60 5.33 -5.81 -7.86
CA VAL A 60 5.10 -6.99 -7.03
C VAL A 60 4.12 -7.96 -7.69
N ALA A 61 4.27 -9.24 -7.41
CA ALA A 61 3.23 -10.21 -7.71
C ALA A 61 2.17 -10.18 -6.60
N ILE A 62 0.90 -10.09 -6.97
CA ILE A 62 -0.22 -10.17 -6.03
C ILE A 62 -0.56 -11.64 -5.80
N VAL A 63 -0.35 -12.10 -4.58
CA VAL A 63 -0.65 -13.47 -4.18
C VAL A 63 -2.09 -13.57 -3.67
N SER A 64 -2.80 -14.63 -4.06
CA SER A 64 -4.15 -14.89 -3.58
C SER A 64 -4.11 -15.34 -2.10
N ALA A 65 -4.47 -14.44 -1.19
CA ALA A 65 -4.58 -14.73 0.23
C ALA A 65 -5.56 -15.89 0.52
N GLN A 66 -6.61 -16.05 -0.30
CA GLN A 66 -7.56 -17.17 -0.18
C GLN A 66 -6.93 -18.53 -0.48
N ARG A 67 -5.91 -18.57 -1.37
CA ARG A 67 -5.22 -19.81 -1.74
C ARG A 67 -4.08 -20.17 -0.81
N VAL A 68 -3.40 -19.18 -0.25
CA VAL A 68 -2.30 -19.42 0.71
C VAL A 68 -2.79 -19.54 2.14
N GLY A 69 -4.06 -19.19 2.41
CA GLY A 69 -4.64 -19.19 3.75
C GLY A 69 -4.20 -17.99 4.58
N GLY A 70 -4.51 -18.03 5.87
CA GLY A 70 -4.17 -16.97 6.80
C GLY A 70 -5.35 -16.07 7.17
N LEU A 71 -5.07 -15.07 7.99
CA LEU A 71 -6.03 -14.12 8.53
C LEU A 71 -5.77 -12.73 7.97
N SER A 72 -6.79 -12.11 7.39
CA SER A 72 -6.78 -10.68 7.08
C SER A 72 -7.52 -9.95 8.19
N VAL A 73 -6.85 -8.99 8.82
CA VAL A 73 -7.38 -8.26 9.98
C VAL A 73 -7.29 -6.77 9.73
N ILE A 74 -8.38 -6.06 9.94
CA ILE A 74 -8.41 -4.60 9.96
C ILE A 74 -8.40 -4.18 11.43
N VAL A 75 -7.46 -3.30 11.79
CA VAL A 75 -7.27 -2.89 13.19
C VAL A 75 -7.38 -1.38 13.31
N GLU A 76 -8.29 -0.92 14.15
CA GLU A 76 -8.39 0.47 14.57
C GLU A 76 -7.57 0.66 15.85
N VAL A 77 -6.71 1.67 15.88
CA VAL A 77 -5.87 2.02 17.03
C VAL A 77 -6.16 3.44 17.48
N THR A 78 -6.45 3.59 18.77
CA THR A 78 -6.60 4.89 19.42
C THR A 78 -5.48 5.07 20.45
N LEU A 79 -4.80 6.20 20.39
CA LEU A 79 -3.71 6.56 21.28
C LEU A 79 -4.21 7.48 22.40
N ASP A 80 -3.56 7.41 23.56
CA ASP A 80 -3.81 8.37 24.67
C ASP A 80 -3.24 9.75 24.36
N ARG A 81 -2.02 9.77 23.82
CA ARG A 81 -1.33 10.98 23.40
C ARG A 81 -1.27 11.07 21.91
N GLN A 82 -1.93 12.11 21.37
CA GLN A 82 -2.11 12.31 19.93
C GLN A 82 -1.17 13.37 19.35
N GLY A 83 -0.15 13.81 20.12
CA GLY A 83 0.91 14.67 19.61
C GLY A 83 1.64 14.01 18.42
N ALA A 84 2.09 14.82 17.47
CA ALA A 84 2.69 14.33 16.23
C ALA A 84 3.84 13.33 16.45
N GLU A 85 4.66 13.57 17.49
CA GLU A 85 5.76 12.71 17.88
C GLU A 85 5.29 11.34 18.38
N HIS A 86 4.18 11.29 19.13
CA HIS A 86 3.63 10.04 19.65
C HIS A 86 2.99 9.20 18.56
N VAL A 87 2.24 9.83 17.66
CA VAL A 87 1.66 9.16 16.48
C VAL A 87 2.77 8.63 15.59
N ALA A 88 3.79 9.43 15.29
CA ALA A 88 4.93 9.01 14.46
C ALA A 88 5.72 7.86 15.10
N ALA A 89 5.90 7.86 16.42
CA ALA A 89 6.59 6.79 17.14
C ALA A 89 5.82 5.45 17.05
N PHE A 90 4.50 5.47 17.20
CA PHE A 90 3.68 4.28 17.01
C PHE A 90 3.72 3.80 15.57
N GLU A 91 3.52 4.71 14.61
CA GLU A 91 3.53 4.43 13.17
C GLU A 91 4.85 3.75 12.73
N ALA A 92 5.99 4.26 13.20
CA ALA A 92 7.30 3.66 12.89
C ALA A 92 7.40 2.20 13.36
N ARG A 93 6.86 1.87 14.54
CA ARG A 93 6.81 0.49 15.04
C ARG A 93 5.84 -0.37 14.24
N ALA A 94 4.66 0.16 13.92
CA ALA A 94 3.67 -0.56 13.13
C ALA A 94 4.19 -0.91 11.73
N VAL A 95 4.84 0.04 11.05
CA VAL A 95 5.43 -0.17 9.72
C VAL A 95 6.60 -1.15 9.73
N ALA A 96 7.33 -1.27 10.85
CA ALA A 96 8.40 -2.24 11.01
C ALA A 96 7.91 -3.70 11.16
N GLU A 97 6.62 -3.91 11.50
CA GLU A 97 6.04 -5.25 11.60
C GLU A 97 5.72 -5.82 10.22
N ALA A 98 6.32 -6.95 9.86
CA ALA A 98 6.11 -7.58 8.56
C ALA A 98 4.65 -8.00 8.28
N ALA A 99 3.86 -8.21 9.32
CA ALA A 99 2.45 -8.53 9.22
C ALA A 99 1.59 -7.33 8.84
N VAL A 100 2.08 -6.11 9.01
CA VAL A 100 1.38 -4.88 8.64
C VAL A 100 1.55 -4.64 7.14
N GLN A 101 0.47 -4.83 6.39
CA GLN A 101 0.44 -4.59 4.96
C GLN A 101 0.16 -3.12 4.62
N GLN A 102 -0.66 -2.45 5.45
CA GLN A 102 -1.03 -1.05 5.26
C GLN A 102 -1.17 -0.37 6.63
N CYS A 103 -0.77 0.89 6.70
CA CYS A 103 -0.89 1.74 7.88
C CYS A 103 -1.35 3.12 7.45
N TYR A 104 -2.49 3.57 7.98
CA TYR A 104 -3.08 4.86 7.65
C TYR A 104 -3.32 5.68 8.92
N ARG A 105 -2.97 6.96 8.91
CA ARG A 105 -3.54 7.94 9.84
C ARG A 105 -4.91 8.32 9.33
N VAL A 106 -5.91 8.39 10.20
CA VAL A 106 -7.29 8.68 9.81
C VAL A 106 -7.90 9.75 10.69
N SER A 107 -8.95 10.40 10.20
CA SER A 107 -9.74 11.38 10.91
C SER A 107 -11.09 11.57 10.18
N PRO A 108 -12.23 11.67 10.90
CA PRO A 108 -12.42 11.45 12.34
C PRO A 108 -12.45 9.96 12.70
N GLY A 109 -12.24 9.63 13.97
CA GLY A 109 -12.36 8.25 14.47
C GLY A 109 -11.12 7.81 15.25
N PRO A 110 -10.58 6.61 15.00
CA PRO A 110 -9.32 6.17 15.57
C PRO A 110 -8.15 7.03 15.04
N ASP A 111 -6.99 6.96 15.67
CA ASP A 111 -5.80 7.67 15.19
C ASP A 111 -5.16 6.97 13.99
N LEU A 112 -5.17 5.63 14.01
CA LEU A 112 -4.64 4.82 12.91
C LEU A 112 -5.55 3.65 12.57
N VAL A 113 -5.49 3.26 11.29
CA VAL A 113 -6.07 2.01 10.78
C VAL A 113 -4.95 1.20 10.14
N LEU A 114 -4.83 -0.06 10.57
CA LEU A 114 -3.87 -1.02 10.04
C LEU A 114 -4.60 -2.11 9.27
N VAL A 115 -4.01 -2.57 8.17
CA VAL A 115 -4.41 -3.81 7.51
C VAL A 115 -3.31 -4.82 7.71
N LEU A 116 -3.65 -5.96 8.32
CA LEU A 116 -2.71 -7.03 8.67
C LEU A 116 -3.00 -8.27 7.86
N TRP A 117 -1.94 -9.03 7.57
CA TRP A 117 -2.06 -10.42 7.18
C TRP A 117 -1.17 -11.28 8.06
N LEU A 118 -1.74 -12.36 8.62
CA LEU A 118 -1.06 -13.28 9.54
C LEU A 118 -1.43 -14.72 9.19
N PRO A 119 -0.53 -15.68 9.42
CA PRO A 119 -0.80 -17.08 9.09
C PRO A 119 -1.91 -17.70 9.96
N ASP A 120 -2.00 -17.31 11.24
CA ASP A 120 -2.90 -17.89 12.21
C ASP A 120 -3.18 -16.98 13.41
N MET A 121 -4.02 -17.42 14.33
CA MET A 121 -4.37 -16.72 15.57
C MET A 121 -3.21 -16.61 16.57
N ALA A 122 -2.27 -17.57 16.56
CA ALA A 122 -1.12 -17.50 17.47
C ALA A 122 -0.20 -16.34 17.06
N ALA A 123 0.05 -16.18 15.75
CA ALA A 123 0.78 -15.04 15.21
C ALA A 123 0.08 -13.72 15.49
N TYR A 124 -1.26 -13.69 15.42
CA TYR A 124 -2.04 -12.49 15.76
C TYR A 124 -1.87 -12.13 17.25
N HIS A 125 -2.01 -13.08 18.16
CA HIS A 125 -1.83 -12.83 19.60
C HIS A 125 -0.42 -12.35 19.91
N ALA A 126 0.60 -12.93 19.29
CA ALA A 126 2.00 -12.49 19.45
C ALA A 126 2.19 -11.04 18.98
N LEU A 127 1.59 -10.66 17.85
CA LEU A 127 1.62 -9.28 17.35
C LEU A 127 0.92 -8.32 18.33
N VAL A 128 -0.28 -8.68 18.80
CA VAL A 128 -1.04 -7.85 19.75
C VAL A 128 -0.22 -7.55 21.01
N GLN A 129 0.47 -8.55 21.54
CA GLN A 129 1.34 -8.36 22.71
C GLN A 129 2.49 -7.37 22.41
N ARG A 130 3.19 -7.55 21.29
CA ARG A 130 4.34 -6.70 20.95
C ARG A 130 3.96 -5.28 20.60
N LEU A 131 2.95 -5.13 19.73
CA LEU A 131 2.67 -3.85 19.10
C LEU A 131 1.69 -2.99 19.90
N PHE A 132 0.73 -3.62 20.59
CA PHE A 132 -0.34 -2.91 21.25
C PHE A 132 -0.26 -2.98 22.78
N THR A 133 -0.19 -4.19 23.36
CA THR A 133 -0.29 -4.36 24.82
C THR A 133 0.92 -3.79 25.56
N GLN A 134 2.10 -3.87 24.97
CA GLN A 134 3.33 -3.35 25.57
C GLN A 134 3.54 -1.84 25.37
N ASP A 135 2.71 -1.20 24.57
CA ASP A 135 2.77 0.24 24.33
C ASP A 135 1.83 0.98 25.28
N ALA A 136 2.41 1.69 26.23
CA ALA A 136 1.65 2.49 27.21
C ALA A 136 0.84 3.64 26.59
N ASN A 137 1.10 4.01 25.32
CA ASN A 137 0.35 5.04 24.62
C ASN A 137 -0.84 4.48 23.83
N VAL A 138 -0.97 3.16 23.71
CA VAL A 138 -2.14 2.54 23.08
C VAL A 138 -3.29 2.48 24.09
N ARG A 139 -4.31 3.29 23.84
CA ARG A 139 -5.50 3.38 24.68
C ARG A 139 -6.53 2.32 24.36
N ASN A 140 -6.77 2.10 23.06
CA ASN A 140 -7.81 1.17 22.59
C ASN A 140 -7.43 0.56 21.24
N VAL A 141 -7.78 -0.72 21.08
CA VAL A 141 -7.61 -1.46 19.83
C VAL A 141 -8.89 -2.22 19.52
N LYS A 142 -9.38 -2.07 18.29
CA LYS A 142 -10.49 -2.87 17.76
C LYS A 142 -10.01 -3.64 16.54
N SER A 143 -10.16 -4.96 16.57
CA SER A 143 -9.72 -5.84 15.49
C SER A 143 -10.90 -6.50 14.82
N PHE A 144 -10.98 -6.36 13.49
CA PHE A 144 -12.03 -6.93 12.65
C PHE A 144 -11.40 -7.99 11.75
N PHE A 145 -11.76 -9.25 11.98
CA PHE A 145 -11.31 -10.36 11.14
C PHE A 145 -12.16 -10.41 9.87
N ALA A 146 -11.54 -10.29 8.72
CA ALA A 146 -12.25 -10.34 7.46
C ALA A 146 -12.75 -11.77 7.19
N THR A 147 -14.05 -11.95 7.15
CA THR A 147 -14.69 -13.24 6.83
C THR A 147 -14.79 -13.48 5.34
N HIS A 148 -14.82 -12.40 4.55
CA HIS A 148 -14.87 -12.43 3.08
C HIS A 148 -14.28 -11.16 2.50
N ARG A 149 -13.50 -11.30 1.42
CA ARG A 149 -12.96 -10.19 0.65
C ARG A 149 -13.63 -10.17 -0.73
N ALA A 150 -14.61 -9.30 -0.92
CA ALA A 150 -15.36 -9.19 -2.16
C ALA A 150 -14.53 -8.63 -3.32
N LYS A 151 -13.60 -7.69 -3.02
CA LYS A 151 -12.73 -7.07 -4.03
C LYS A 151 -11.37 -6.73 -3.42
N PHE A 152 -10.33 -6.87 -4.22
CA PHE A 152 -9.01 -6.32 -3.97
C PHE A 152 -8.43 -5.84 -5.30
N GLU A 153 -8.39 -4.54 -5.49
CA GLU A 153 -7.90 -3.90 -6.70
C GLU A 153 -6.99 -2.73 -6.31
N PRO A 154 -5.67 -2.92 -6.33
CA PRO A 154 -4.72 -1.87 -5.96
C PRO A 154 -4.45 -0.88 -7.10
N ALA A 155 -4.94 -1.13 -8.32
CA ALA A 155 -4.70 -0.23 -9.44
C ALA A 155 -5.40 1.11 -9.24
N VAL A 156 -4.66 2.20 -9.49
CA VAL A 156 -5.20 3.57 -9.47
C VAL A 156 -5.93 3.83 -10.78
N ALA A 157 -7.19 4.25 -10.69
CA ALA A 157 -7.98 4.63 -11.85
C ALA A 157 -7.71 6.11 -12.22
N TRP A 158 -7.29 6.35 -13.45
CA TRP A 158 -7.08 7.70 -13.98
C TRP A 158 -8.34 8.20 -14.71
N PRO A 159 -8.67 9.51 -14.66
CA PRO A 159 -9.71 10.07 -15.50
C PRO A 159 -9.39 9.82 -16.99
N GLY A 160 -10.29 9.12 -17.69
CA GLY A 160 -10.11 8.79 -19.12
C GLY A 160 -9.45 7.46 -19.43
N THR A 161 -9.05 6.66 -18.44
CA THR A 161 -8.73 5.23 -18.63
C THR A 161 -10.02 4.43 -18.53
N VAL A 162 -10.49 3.92 -19.65
CA VAL A 162 -11.56 2.91 -19.69
C VAL A 162 -10.91 1.58 -19.28
N ALA A 163 -11.52 0.88 -18.32
CA ALA A 163 -11.14 -0.47 -17.91
C ALA A 163 -11.34 -1.46 -19.05
#